data_57f7640ab34d6ad65a969cbc1120f090
#
_entry.id   57f7640ab34d6ad65a969cbc1120f090
#
_cell.length_a   1.000
_cell.length_b   1.000
_cell.length_c   1.000
_cell.angle_alpha   90.00
_cell.angle_beta   90.00
_cell.angle_gamma   90.00
#
_symmetry.space_group_name_H-M   'P 1'
#
loop_
_entity.id
_entity.type
_entity.pdbx_description
1 polymer ?
#
loop_
_entity_poly.entity_id
_entity_poly.type
_entity_poly.pdbx_seq_one_letter_code
_entity_poly.pdbx_strand_id
1 'polypeptide(L)'
;MFRSLIVAISVLTASSALAQFGHPLKGSWSGEWGPNKGQPTRVLLQMQWDGKTITGAINPGPNALPLTAASLDPETWRVHLEARGVVIDGTLENLGSAHRMLSGTWTQGGQKGDFRLLRN
;
A
#
# COMPACT_ATOMS: atom_id res chain seq x y z
N MET A 1 29.04 -30.81 -5.42
CA MET A 1 28.02 -31.03 -4.38
C MET A 1 27.94 -29.86 -3.42
N PHE A 2 29.02 -29.50 -2.76
CA PHE A 2 29.01 -28.38 -1.82
C PHE A 2 28.72 -27.03 -2.47
N ARG A 3 29.17 -26.81 -3.69
CA ARG A 3 28.91 -25.55 -4.42
C ARG A 3 27.42 -25.32 -4.67
N SER A 4 26.69 -26.38 -5.01
CA SER A 4 25.25 -26.28 -5.25
C SER A 4 24.49 -25.89 -3.98
N LEU A 5 24.89 -26.43 -2.84
CA LEU A 5 24.27 -26.09 -1.56
C LEU A 5 24.54 -24.62 -1.21
N ILE A 6 25.75 -24.14 -1.42
CA ILE A 6 26.12 -22.74 -1.15
C ILE A 6 25.28 -21.78 -2.02
N VAL A 7 25.11 -22.10 -3.30
CA VAL A 7 24.31 -21.29 -4.21
C VAL A 7 22.86 -21.23 -3.74
N ALA A 8 22.28 -22.37 -3.34
CA ALA A 8 20.91 -22.43 -2.83
C ALA A 8 20.74 -21.58 -1.59
N ILE A 9 21.68 -21.62 -0.65
CA ILE A 9 21.65 -20.80 0.55
C ILE A 9 21.71 -19.31 0.21
N SER A 10 22.55 -18.93 -0.76
CA SER A 10 22.66 -17.54 -1.20
C SER A 10 21.35 -17.01 -1.76
N VAL A 11 20.61 -17.80 -2.52
CA VAL A 11 19.31 -17.40 -3.06
C VAL A 11 18.31 -17.19 -1.93
N LEU A 12 18.25 -18.10 -0.96
CA LEU A 12 17.37 -17.97 0.20
C LEU A 12 17.72 -16.73 1.02
N THR A 13 19.00 -16.44 1.22
CA THR A 13 19.45 -15.26 1.94
C THR A 13 19.02 -13.98 1.24
N ALA A 14 19.11 -13.92 -0.09
CA ALA A 14 18.68 -12.77 -0.86
C ALA A 14 17.17 -12.52 -0.71
N SER A 15 16.36 -13.59 -0.75
CA SER A 15 14.91 -13.48 -0.54
C SER A 15 14.58 -12.96 0.85
N SER A 16 15.28 -13.46 1.86
CA SER A 16 15.09 -13.00 3.25
C SER A 16 15.49 -11.54 3.41
N ALA A 17 16.58 -11.10 2.77
CA ALA A 17 17.03 -9.73 2.83
C ALA A 17 16.00 -8.78 2.22
N LEU A 18 15.38 -9.14 1.10
CA LEU A 18 14.34 -8.33 0.48
C LEU A 18 13.11 -8.22 1.39
N ALA A 19 12.72 -9.30 2.06
CA ALA A 19 11.61 -9.27 3.00
C ALA A 19 11.89 -8.36 4.19
N GLN A 20 13.15 -8.28 4.65
CA GLN A 20 13.55 -7.46 5.78
C GLN A 20 13.50 -5.96 5.49
N PHE A 21 13.68 -5.55 4.23
CA PHE A 21 13.60 -4.13 3.86
C PHE A 21 12.18 -3.61 3.82
N GLY A 22 11.20 -4.49 3.96
CA GLY A 22 9.82 -4.11 4.02
C GLY A 22 9.15 -4.07 2.65
N HIS A 23 7.89 -3.73 2.68
CA HIS A 23 7.02 -3.70 1.52
C HIS A 23 6.93 -2.27 0.98
N PRO A 24 6.81 -2.07 -0.35
CA PRO A 24 6.68 -0.73 -0.91
C PRO A 24 5.52 0.10 -0.36
N LEU A 25 4.45 -0.55 0.12
CA LEU A 25 3.30 0.13 0.69
C LEU A 25 3.44 0.49 2.16
N LYS A 26 4.44 -0.06 2.86
CA LYS A 26 4.63 0.21 4.28
C LYS A 26 4.86 1.70 4.53
N GLY A 27 4.23 2.23 5.55
CA GLY A 27 4.42 3.60 6.00
C GLY A 27 3.12 4.37 6.13
N SER A 28 3.25 5.67 6.32
CA SER A 28 2.13 6.60 6.43
C SER A 28 1.94 7.34 5.11
N TRP A 29 0.71 7.38 4.65
CA TRP A 29 0.33 8.00 3.39
C TRP A 29 -0.74 9.05 3.67
N SER A 30 -0.59 10.22 3.12
CA SER A 30 -1.57 11.29 3.30
C SER A 30 -1.95 11.91 1.98
N GLY A 31 -3.19 12.36 1.88
CA GLY A 31 -3.71 12.98 0.68
C GLY A 31 -5.19 13.17 0.74
N GLU A 32 -5.84 13.02 -0.41
CA GLU A 32 -7.25 13.37 -0.57
C GLU A 32 -7.94 12.43 -1.53
N TRP A 33 -9.25 12.29 -1.34
CA TRP A 33 -10.11 11.62 -2.30
C TRP A 33 -11.44 12.35 -2.36
N GLY A 34 -12.19 12.11 -3.41
CA GLY A 34 -13.57 12.56 -3.45
C GLY A 34 -14.15 12.58 -4.86
N PRO A 35 -15.47 12.41 -4.97
CA PRO A 35 -16.16 12.53 -6.26
C PRO A 35 -16.26 13.98 -6.74
N ASN A 36 -16.08 14.93 -5.83
CA ASN A 36 -16.19 16.36 -6.11
C ASN A 36 -14.85 17.03 -5.91
N LYS A 37 -14.23 17.49 -7.00
CA LYS A 37 -12.91 18.13 -6.97
C LYS A 37 -12.87 19.41 -6.12
N GLY A 38 -14.00 20.09 -5.96
CA GLY A 38 -14.08 21.31 -5.16
C GLY A 38 -14.09 21.07 -3.66
N GLN A 39 -14.38 19.84 -3.21
CA GLN A 39 -14.50 19.51 -1.79
C GLN A 39 -13.93 18.13 -1.50
N PRO A 40 -12.60 17.96 -1.65
CA PRO A 40 -11.99 16.67 -1.37
C PRO A 40 -11.99 16.34 0.12
N THR A 41 -12.04 15.06 0.43
CA THR A 41 -11.90 14.57 1.79
C THR A 41 -10.44 14.21 2.05
N ARG A 42 -9.88 14.76 3.09
CA ARG A 42 -8.50 14.44 3.49
C ARG A 42 -8.47 13.10 4.21
N VAL A 43 -7.47 12.31 3.88
CA VAL A 43 -7.32 10.98 4.48
C VAL A 43 -5.88 10.71 4.83
N LEU A 44 -5.71 9.92 5.87
CA LEU A 44 -4.43 9.34 6.26
C LEU A 44 -4.57 7.82 6.19
N LEU A 45 -3.61 7.18 5.54
CA LEU A 45 -3.58 5.72 5.43
C LEU A 45 -2.26 5.25 6.02
N GLN A 46 -2.34 4.41 7.04
CA GLN A 46 -1.16 3.85 7.66
C GLN A 46 -1.10 2.36 7.40
N MET A 47 0.03 1.88 6.87
CA MET A 47 0.20 0.49 6.51
C MET A 47 1.45 -0.11 7.15
N GLN A 48 1.35 -1.37 7.55
CA GLN A 48 2.41 -2.15 8.17
C GLN A 48 2.69 -3.41 7.37
N TRP A 49 3.90 -3.91 7.48
CA TRP A 49 4.33 -5.13 6.82
C TRP A 49 4.95 -6.06 7.84
N ASP A 50 4.42 -7.28 7.96
CA ASP A 50 4.91 -8.27 8.93
C ASP A 50 5.84 -9.33 8.30
N GLY A 51 6.21 -9.13 7.04
CA GLY A 51 7.00 -10.09 6.27
C GLY A 51 6.15 -10.98 5.37
N LYS A 52 4.84 -10.97 5.54
CA LYS A 52 3.91 -11.79 4.75
C LYS A 52 2.71 -11.01 4.25
N THR A 53 2.10 -10.19 5.10
CA THR A 53 0.88 -9.47 4.76
C THR A 53 0.99 -8.00 5.10
N ILE A 54 0.27 -7.19 4.33
CA ILE A 54 0.06 -5.79 4.64
C ILE A 54 -1.19 -5.67 5.50
N THR A 55 -1.05 -4.95 6.60
CA THR A 55 -2.17 -4.55 7.46
C THR A 55 -2.15 -3.05 7.59
N GLY A 56 -3.20 -2.47 8.10
CA GLY A 56 -3.23 -1.03 8.29
C GLY A 56 -4.62 -0.52 8.57
N ALA A 57 -4.73 0.81 8.54
CA ALA A 57 -5.99 1.48 8.81
C ALA A 57 -6.08 2.80 8.09
N ILE A 58 -7.30 3.14 7.68
CA ILE A 58 -7.65 4.45 7.16
C ILE A 58 -8.01 5.33 8.35
N ASN A 59 -7.42 6.52 8.42
CA ASN A 59 -7.64 7.51 9.47
C ASN A 59 -7.47 6.90 10.87
N PRO A 60 -6.23 6.51 11.24
CA PRO A 60 -5.97 5.91 12.55
C PRO A 60 -6.52 6.77 13.69
N GLY A 61 -7.06 6.12 14.71
CA GLY A 61 -7.66 6.79 15.85
C GLY A 61 -8.98 6.14 16.27
N PRO A 62 -9.85 6.86 17.00
CA PRO A 62 -11.08 6.27 17.51
C PRO A 62 -12.04 5.74 16.43
N ASN A 63 -12.02 6.35 15.26
CA ASN A 63 -12.89 5.97 14.12
C ASN A 63 -12.13 5.33 12.99
N ALA A 64 -11.02 4.68 13.28
CA ALA A 64 -10.19 4.04 12.27
C ALA A 64 -10.95 2.94 11.53
N LEU A 65 -10.67 2.83 10.23
CA LEU A 65 -11.19 1.74 9.40
C LEU A 65 -10.03 0.78 9.10
N PRO A 66 -9.94 -0.36 9.78
CA PRO A 66 -8.90 -1.33 9.50
C PRO A 66 -9.03 -1.89 8.09
N LEU A 67 -7.89 -2.11 7.43
CA LEU A 67 -7.91 -2.77 6.13
C LEU A 67 -8.31 -4.22 6.29
N THR A 68 -9.24 -4.67 5.45
CA THR A 68 -9.69 -6.06 5.40
C THR A 68 -9.01 -6.84 4.29
N ALA A 69 -8.45 -6.14 3.30
CA ALA A 69 -7.67 -6.75 2.22
C ALA A 69 -6.66 -5.74 1.71
N ALA A 70 -5.50 -6.22 1.30
CA ALA A 70 -4.47 -5.39 0.70
C ALA A 70 -3.62 -6.25 -0.23
N SER A 71 -3.41 -5.78 -1.46
CA SER A 71 -2.58 -6.48 -2.42
C SER A 71 -1.84 -5.49 -3.32
N LEU A 72 -0.67 -5.91 -3.76
CA LEU A 72 0.16 -5.18 -4.73
C LEU A 72 0.65 -6.16 -5.77
N ASP A 73 0.41 -5.85 -7.03
CA ASP A 73 0.97 -6.61 -8.14
C ASP A 73 2.32 -6.01 -8.51
N PRO A 74 3.43 -6.72 -8.28
CA PRO A 74 4.76 -6.17 -8.57
C PRO A 74 5.07 -6.03 -10.05
N GLU A 75 4.29 -6.64 -10.93
CA GLU A 75 4.50 -6.51 -12.38
C GLU A 75 3.91 -5.22 -12.93
N THR A 76 2.77 -4.80 -12.39
CA THR A 76 2.03 -3.64 -12.87
C THR A 76 2.02 -2.49 -11.89
N TRP A 77 2.45 -2.71 -10.65
CA TRP A 77 2.37 -1.77 -9.52
C TRP A 77 0.94 -1.38 -9.19
N ARG A 78 -0.01 -2.23 -9.55
CA ARG A 78 -1.40 -2.03 -9.20
C ARG A 78 -1.63 -2.43 -7.75
N VAL A 79 -2.42 -1.61 -7.07
CA VAL A 79 -2.74 -1.76 -5.66
C VAL A 79 -4.24 -1.88 -5.48
N HIS A 80 -4.66 -2.85 -4.68
CA HIS A 80 -6.06 -3.01 -4.31
C HIS A 80 -6.15 -3.10 -2.79
N LEU A 81 -6.93 -2.21 -2.20
CA LEU A 81 -7.14 -2.16 -0.76
C LEU A 81 -8.63 -2.17 -0.47
N GLU A 82 -9.03 -2.84 0.60
CA GLU A 82 -10.40 -2.83 1.07
C GLU A 82 -10.45 -2.58 2.56
N ALA A 83 -11.45 -1.84 2.98
CA ALA A 83 -11.84 -1.65 4.35
C ALA A 83 -13.36 -1.67 4.39
N ARG A 84 -13.96 -1.67 5.57
CA ARG A 84 -15.41 -1.71 5.68
C ARG A 84 -16.05 -0.54 4.93
N GLY A 85 -16.80 -0.84 3.86
CA GLY A 85 -17.48 0.15 3.05
C GLY A 85 -16.55 0.96 2.13
N VAL A 86 -15.28 0.57 2.01
CA VAL A 86 -14.30 1.29 1.18
C VAL A 86 -13.59 0.32 0.26
N VAL A 87 -13.46 0.70 -1.01
CA VAL A 87 -12.66 -0.02 -2.00
C VAL A 87 -11.72 0.97 -2.67
N ILE A 88 -10.44 0.65 -2.69
CA ILE A 88 -9.40 1.51 -3.24
C ILE A 88 -8.64 0.74 -4.31
N ASP A 89 -8.63 1.26 -5.52
CA ASP A 89 -7.88 0.71 -6.63
C ASP A 89 -6.97 1.79 -7.21
N GLY A 90 -5.68 1.50 -7.26
CA GLY A 90 -4.75 2.49 -7.73
C GLY A 90 -3.46 1.91 -8.26
N THR A 91 -2.53 2.79 -8.54
CA THR A 91 -1.21 2.45 -9.04
C THR A 91 -0.16 3.15 -8.18
N LEU A 92 0.86 2.40 -7.83
CA LEU A 92 1.99 2.91 -7.07
C LEU A 92 3.03 3.49 -8.04
N GLU A 93 3.44 4.74 -7.79
CA GLU A 93 4.35 5.47 -8.66
C GLU A 93 5.48 6.11 -7.87
N ASN A 94 6.51 6.56 -8.57
CA ASN A 94 7.65 7.29 -8.00
C ASN A 94 8.39 6.48 -6.93
N LEU A 95 8.63 5.21 -7.21
CA LEU A 95 9.28 4.29 -6.28
C LEU A 95 10.70 4.71 -5.90
N GLY A 96 11.40 5.39 -6.80
CA GLY A 96 12.73 5.90 -6.52
C GLY A 96 12.78 7.22 -5.77
N SER A 97 11.62 7.80 -5.49
CA SER A 97 11.51 9.08 -4.80
C SER A 97 11.31 8.86 -3.29
N ALA A 98 11.68 9.88 -2.49
CA ALA A 98 11.39 9.90 -1.07
C ALA A 98 9.88 9.90 -0.80
N HIS A 99 9.10 10.47 -1.73
CA HIS A 99 7.65 10.56 -1.62
C HIS A 99 7.00 9.76 -2.74
N ARG A 100 6.80 8.48 -2.48
CA ARG A 100 6.05 7.62 -3.39
C ARG A 100 4.61 8.09 -3.48
N MET A 101 3.98 7.86 -4.62
CA MET A 101 2.61 8.28 -4.86
C MET A 101 1.72 7.08 -5.12
N LEU A 102 0.52 7.13 -4.57
CA LEU A 102 -0.53 6.14 -4.82
C LEU A 102 -1.74 6.92 -5.32
N SER A 103 -2.25 6.59 -6.49
CA SER A 103 -3.37 7.29 -7.07
C SER A 103 -4.28 6.34 -7.85
N GLY A 104 -5.53 6.72 -7.99
CA GLY A 104 -6.52 5.92 -8.69
C GLY A 104 -7.93 6.28 -8.27
N THR A 105 -8.75 5.26 -7.99
CA THR A 105 -10.14 5.43 -7.62
C THR A 105 -10.41 4.97 -6.19
N TRP A 106 -11.29 5.70 -5.53
CA TRP A 106 -11.71 5.45 -4.15
C TRP A 106 -13.23 5.42 -4.13
N THR A 107 -13.79 4.33 -3.62
CA THR A 107 -15.23 4.16 -3.50
C THR A 107 -15.57 4.02 -2.02
N GLN A 108 -16.47 4.86 -1.53
CA GLN A 108 -16.88 4.85 -0.14
C GLN A 108 -18.31 5.38 -0.02
N GLY A 109 -19.15 4.66 0.73
CA GLY A 109 -20.53 5.09 0.95
C GLY A 109 -21.34 5.25 -0.30
N GLY A 110 -21.10 4.43 -1.33
CA GLY A 110 -21.81 4.51 -2.61
C GLY A 110 -21.29 5.59 -3.55
N GLN A 111 -20.29 6.36 -3.13
CA GLN A 111 -19.68 7.40 -3.95
C GLN A 111 -18.32 6.95 -4.46
N LYS A 112 -18.01 7.30 -5.70
CA LYS A 112 -16.73 6.97 -6.32
C LYS A 112 -16.05 8.24 -6.79
N GLY A 113 -14.77 8.38 -6.45
CA GLY A 113 -13.98 9.53 -6.86
C GLY A 113 -12.52 9.16 -7.06
N ASP A 114 -11.74 10.13 -7.48
CA ASP A 114 -10.30 9.97 -7.61
C ASP A 114 -9.63 10.19 -6.26
N PHE A 115 -8.47 9.56 -6.09
CA PHE A 115 -7.65 9.81 -4.91
C PHE A 115 -6.18 9.98 -5.28
N ARG A 116 -5.46 10.64 -4.41
CA ARG A 116 -4.02 10.79 -4.53
C ARG A 116 -3.43 10.86 -3.13
N LEU A 117 -2.49 9.95 -2.86
CA LEU A 117 -1.79 9.88 -1.58
C LEU A 117 -0.29 9.96 -1.82
N LEU A 118 0.40 10.64 -0.94
CA LEU A 118 1.86 10.69 -0.93
C LEU A 118 2.36 10.05 0.35
N ARG A 119 3.42 9.25 0.23
CA ARG A 119 4.07 8.66 1.39
C ARG A 119 4.87 9.72 2.13
N ASN A 120 4.64 9.79 3.40
CA ASN A 120 5.34 10.73 4.29
C ASN A 120 6.75 10.27 4.61
#